data_392338a715107cc3eaeac4a4c47ef447
#
_entry.id   392338a715107cc3eaeac4a4c47ef447
#
_cell.length_a   1.000
_cell.length_b   1.000
_cell.length_c   1.000
_cell.angle_alpha   90.00
_cell.angle_beta   90.00
_cell.angle_gamma   90.00
#
_symmetry.space_group_name_H-M   'P 1'
#
loop_
_entity.id
_entity.type
_entity.pdbx_description
1 polymer ?
#
loop_
_entity_poly.entity_id
_entity_poly.type
_entity_poly.pdbx_seq_one_letter_code
_entity_poly.pdbx_strand_id
1 'polypeptide(L)'
;MNTETKRKLNAMNMQDFNSAIEAQEANPSFYFPMSFDERFNAIVDDVFQRRHNEKIQRRIKTAKLRYPAASLAEIDFASRHLNRGLINQLATMNFIDTSTNIIIQGFTGSGKTYLSCVLAKEACKKDIRTFTIRLPELIQKRSDEKILHRENKFLNKLAAFDLLVIDEWLIFSLSDDDIKFLYELFEMRYGRASTIFVGQYPVKDWHSRLGGGAHADSILDRIVHNSVTIDSGNTNMRELIDSKKYK
;
A
#
# COMPACT_ATOMS: atom_id res chain seq x y z
N MET A 1 -1.47 6.77 -40.53
CA MET A 1 -0.66 5.49 -40.51
C MET A 1 -1.39 4.41 -41.32
N ASN A 2 -0.67 3.57 -42.10
CA ASN A 2 -1.32 2.52 -42.90
C ASN A 2 -1.79 1.31 -42.06
N THR A 3 -2.74 0.55 -42.62
CA THR A 3 -3.39 -0.60 -41.91
C THR A 3 -2.41 -1.72 -41.58
N GLU A 4 -1.40 -1.97 -42.44
CA GLU A 4 -0.40 -3.03 -42.24
C GLU A 4 0.54 -2.70 -41.05
N THR A 5 0.92 -1.42 -40.90
CA THR A 5 1.70 -0.97 -39.73
C THR A 5 0.90 -1.11 -38.45
N LYS A 6 -0.39 -0.75 -38.47
CA LYS A 6 -1.30 -0.99 -37.31
C LYS A 6 -1.35 -2.45 -36.92
N ARG A 7 -1.49 -3.34 -37.91
CA ARG A 7 -1.52 -4.79 -37.67
C ARG A 7 -0.23 -5.30 -37.04
N LYS A 8 0.94 -4.82 -37.52
CA LYS A 8 2.24 -5.18 -36.93
C LYS A 8 2.41 -4.68 -35.49
N LEU A 9 2.04 -3.44 -35.20
CA LEU A 9 2.06 -2.91 -33.85
C LEU A 9 1.15 -3.71 -32.90
N ASN A 10 -0.04 -4.10 -33.36
CA ASN A 10 -0.93 -4.96 -32.59
C ASN A 10 -0.33 -6.33 -32.31
N ALA A 11 0.32 -6.95 -33.30
CA ALA A 11 0.98 -8.24 -33.15
C ALA A 11 2.17 -8.20 -32.16
N MET A 12 2.81 -7.04 -32.01
CA MET A 12 3.89 -6.79 -31.05
C MET A 12 3.38 -6.33 -29.67
N ASN A 13 2.07 -6.34 -29.40
CA ASN A 13 1.45 -5.77 -28.20
C ASN A 13 1.79 -4.27 -27.97
N MET A 14 1.83 -3.49 -29.05
CA MET A 14 2.12 -2.07 -29.07
C MET A 14 0.92 -1.24 -29.57
N GLN A 15 -0.30 -1.62 -29.16
CA GLN A 15 -1.55 -0.95 -29.57
C GLN A 15 -1.61 0.51 -29.13
N ASP A 16 -1.01 0.83 -27.99
CA ASP A 16 -0.90 2.17 -27.42
C ASP A 16 -0.11 3.15 -28.31
N PHE A 17 0.85 2.64 -29.11
CA PHE A 17 1.52 3.46 -30.15
C PHE A 17 0.55 3.91 -31.23
N ASN A 18 -0.44 3.07 -31.60
CA ASN A 18 -1.45 3.47 -32.58
C ASN A 18 -2.21 4.70 -32.11
N SER A 19 -2.65 4.71 -30.85
CA SER A 19 -3.38 5.86 -30.27
C SER A 19 -2.53 7.12 -30.19
N ALA A 20 -1.24 7.00 -29.85
CA ALA A 20 -0.33 8.14 -29.77
C ALA A 20 -0.04 8.72 -31.18
N ILE A 21 0.12 7.89 -32.20
CA ILE A 21 0.31 8.32 -33.59
C ILE A 21 -0.97 8.98 -34.11
N GLU A 22 -2.15 8.40 -33.87
CA GLU A 22 -3.42 8.98 -34.25
C GLU A 22 -3.66 10.36 -33.62
N ALA A 23 -3.24 10.54 -32.35
CA ALA A 23 -3.32 11.84 -31.68
C ALA A 23 -2.44 12.91 -32.37
N GLN A 24 -1.24 12.53 -32.88
CA GLN A 24 -0.41 13.44 -33.67
C GLN A 24 -1.05 13.74 -35.03
N GLU A 25 -1.61 12.74 -35.72
CA GLU A 25 -2.31 12.93 -37.00
C GLU A 25 -3.55 13.81 -36.88
N ALA A 26 -4.22 13.79 -35.71
CA ALA A 26 -5.37 14.65 -35.42
C ALA A 26 -5.01 16.12 -35.16
N ASN A 27 -3.73 16.41 -34.84
CA ASN A 27 -3.28 17.79 -34.60
C ASN A 27 -2.03 18.14 -35.46
N PRO A 28 -2.16 18.16 -36.80
CA PRO A 28 -1.05 18.34 -37.71
C PRO A 28 -0.38 19.70 -37.58
N SER A 29 -1.12 20.79 -37.28
CA SER A 29 -0.59 22.12 -37.11
C SER A 29 0.47 22.25 -36.01
N PHE A 30 0.33 21.45 -34.96
CA PHE A 30 1.26 21.40 -33.85
C PHE A 30 2.48 20.51 -34.17
N TYR A 31 2.25 19.33 -34.72
CA TYR A 31 3.30 18.33 -34.92
C TYR A 31 4.05 18.43 -36.23
N PHE A 32 3.49 19.05 -37.26
CA PHE A 32 4.11 19.14 -38.59
C PHE A 32 5.44 19.94 -38.61
N PRO A 33 5.61 21.02 -37.81
CA PRO A 33 6.88 21.74 -37.73
C PRO A 33 8.00 20.97 -37.00
N MET A 34 7.67 19.92 -36.28
CA MET A 34 8.62 19.13 -35.49
C MET A 34 9.37 18.14 -36.37
N SER A 35 10.66 17.93 -36.05
CA SER A 35 11.47 16.87 -36.66
C SER A 35 10.89 15.46 -36.37
N PHE A 36 11.34 14.46 -37.10
CA PHE A 36 10.97 13.08 -36.84
C PHE A 36 11.31 12.63 -35.40
N ASP A 37 12.52 12.98 -34.93
CA ASP A 37 12.99 12.60 -33.59
C ASP A 37 12.14 13.21 -32.48
N GLU A 38 11.77 14.51 -32.61
CA GLU A 38 10.88 15.18 -31.64
C GLU A 38 9.51 14.52 -31.59
N ARG A 39 8.92 14.20 -32.75
CA ARG A 39 7.62 13.53 -32.81
C ARG A 39 7.69 12.10 -32.28
N PHE A 40 8.75 11.38 -32.58
CA PHE A 40 8.94 10.02 -32.11
C PHE A 40 9.15 9.97 -30.59
N ASN A 41 9.97 10.88 -30.04
CA ASN A 41 10.13 11.03 -28.59
C ASN A 41 8.79 11.33 -27.89
N ALA A 42 7.99 12.24 -28.45
CA ALA A 42 6.67 12.54 -27.87
C ALA A 42 5.73 11.31 -27.87
N ILE A 43 5.77 10.46 -28.91
CA ILE A 43 5.03 9.18 -28.93
C ILE A 43 5.53 8.25 -27.84
N VAL A 44 6.84 8.07 -27.73
CA VAL A 44 7.43 7.16 -26.72
C VAL A 44 7.11 7.62 -25.32
N ASP A 45 7.21 8.92 -25.04
CA ASP A 45 6.89 9.50 -23.73
C ASP A 45 5.42 9.31 -23.37
N ASP A 46 4.49 9.55 -24.30
CA ASP A 46 3.05 9.35 -24.07
C ASP A 46 2.74 7.88 -23.78
N VAL A 47 3.28 6.95 -24.57
CA VAL A 47 3.11 5.51 -24.37
C VAL A 47 3.71 5.07 -23.04
N PHE A 48 4.91 5.55 -22.71
CA PHE A 48 5.58 5.25 -21.45
C PHE A 48 4.74 5.72 -20.25
N GLN A 49 4.25 6.96 -20.28
CA GLN A 49 3.42 7.52 -19.20
C GLN A 49 2.10 6.77 -19.04
N ARG A 50 1.43 6.40 -20.14
CA ARG A 50 0.20 5.60 -20.08
C ARG A 50 0.45 4.24 -19.44
N ARG A 51 1.46 3.50 -19.90
CA ARG A 51 1.84 2.19 -19.33
C ARG A 51 2.21 2.28 -17.86
N HIS A 52 2.97 3.31 -17.50
CA HIS A 52 3.34 3.58 -16.12
C HIS A 52 2.12 3.85 -15.25
N ASN A 53 1.21 4.72 -15.69
CA ASN A 53 -0.02 5.04 -14.97
C ASN A 53 -0.93 3.79 -14.83
N GLU A 54 -1.09 2.99 -15.88
CA GLU A 54 -1.85 1.75 -15.82
C GLU A 54 -1.24 0.74 -14.84
N LYS A 55 0.09 0.65 -14.79
CA LYS A 55 0.80 -0.19 -13.82
C LYS A 55 0.51 0.24 -12.40
N ILE A 56 0.57 1.55 -12.12
CA ILE A 56 0.22 2.13 -10.82
C ILE A 56 -1.24 1.80 -10.46
N GLN A 57 -2.19 2.01 -11.39
CA GLN A 57 -3.60 1.72 -11.12
C GLN A 57 -3.83 0.23 -10.83
N ARG A 58 -3.17 -0.67 -11.56
CA ARG A 58 -3.18 -2.11 -11.26
C ARG A 58 -2.62 -2.43 -9.88
N ARG A 59 -1.50 -1.78 -9.48
CA ARG A 59 -0.92 -1.92 -8.13
C ARG A 59 -1.91 -1.48 -7.05
N ILE A 60 -2.52 -0.30 -7.18
CA ILE A 60 -3.51 0.23 -6.23
C ILE A 60 -4.71 -0.73 -6.12
N LYS A 61 -5.21 -1.24 -7.24
CA LYS A 61 -6.32 -2.21 -7.25
C LYS A 61 -5.96 -3.51 -6.52
N THR A 62 -4.75 -4.05 -6.76
CA THR A 62 -4.30 -5.29 -6.13
C THR A 62 -3.91 -5.13 -4.67
N ALA A 63 -3.52 -3.94 -4.25
CA ALA A 63 -3.19 -3.61 -2.86
C ALA A 63 -4.40 -3.63 -1.91
N LYS A 64 -5.63 -3.64 -2.44
CA LYS A 64 -6.89 -3.72 -1.67
C LYS A 64 -7.04 -2.62 -0.62
N LEU A 65 -6.67 -1.39 -0.98
CA LEU A 65 -6.80 -0.25 -0.09
C LEU A 65 -8.27 0.02 0.24
N ARG A 66 -8.58 0.24 1.52
CA ARG A 66 -9.93 0.65 1.96
C ARG A 66 -10.32 2.02 1.40
N TYR A 67 -9.35 2.93 1.26
CA TYR A 67 -9.50 4.27 0.68
C TYR A 67 -8.54 4.45 -0.50
N PRO A 68 -8.86 3.94 -1.70
CA PRO A 68 -7.96 4.04 -2.86
C PRO A 68 -7.78 5.48 -3.36
N ALA A 69 -8.73 6.37 -3.05
CA ALA A 69 -8.63 7.80 -3.35
C ALA A 69 -7.73 8.56 -2.35
N ALA A 70 -7.39 8.00 -1.18
CA ALA A 70 -6.62 8.68 -0.15
C ALA A 70 -5.39 9.41 -0.70
N SER A 71 -5.15 10.63 -0.19
CA SER A 71 -4.08 11.51 -0.66
C SER A 71 -3.32 12.14 0.50
N LEU A 72 -2.01 12.28 0.34
CA LEU A 72 -1.15 12.97 1.29
C LEU A 72 -1.57 14.44 1.47
N ALA A 73 -2.06 15.07 0.39
CA ALA A 73 -2.51 16.46 0.39
C ALA A 73 -3.78 16.69 1.25
N GLU A 74 -4.58 15.65 1.47
CA GLU A 74 -5.83 15.72 2.23
C GLU A 74 -5.65 15.42 3.73
N ILE A 75 -4.43 15.14 4.18
CA ILE A 75 -4.17 14.90 5.60
C ILE A 75 -4.24 16.22 6.36
N ASP A 76 -5.17 16.31 7.30
CA ASP A 76 -5.23 17.40 8.26
C ASP A 76 -4.19 17.19 9.38
N PHE A 77 -2.99 17.71 9.15
CA PHE A 77 -1.87 17.57 10.08
C PHE A 77 -2.08 18.35 11.39
N ALA A 78 -2.70 19.55 11.29
CA ALA A 78 -2.87 20.45 12.42
C ALA A 78 -3.86 19.90 13.45
N SER A 79 -5.07 19.54 13.01
CA SER A 79 -6.11 19.01 13.89
C SER A 79 -5.76 17.66 14.51
N ARG A 80 -4.84 16.92 13.90
CA ARG A 80 -4.42 15.60 14.36
C ARG A 80 -3.10 15.60 15.12
N HIS A 81 -2.45 16.76 15.26
CA HIS A 81 -1.11 16.87 15.85
C HIS A 81 -0.07 15.90 15.24
N LEU A 82 -0.24 15.58 13.95
CA LEU A 82 0.67 14.69 13.25
C LEU A 82 1.95 15.42 12.87
N ASN A 83 3.09 14.76 13.06
CA ASN A 83 4.37 15.26 12.58
C ASN A 83 4.43 15.16 11.05
N ARG A 84 4.20 16.31 10.38
CA ARG A 84 4.21 16.41 8.91
C ARG A 84 5.56 16.00 8.30
N GLY A 85 6.67 16.35 8.95
CA GLY A 85 8.02 16.00 8.50
C GLY A 85 8.20 14.48 8.46
N LEU A 86 7.82 13.79 9.54
CA LEU A 86 7.87 12.33 9.63
C LEU A 86 7.00 11.68 8.56
N ILE A 87 5.75 12.11 8.39
CA ILE A 87 4.85 11.52 7.38
C ILE A 87 5.39 11.72 5.96
N ASN A 88 5.91 12.90 5.65
CA ASN A 88 6.54 13.17 4.35
C ASN A 88 7.78 12.31 4.13
N GLN A 89 8.61 12.11 5.16
CA GLN A 89 9.75 11.22 5.11
C GLN A 89 9.32 9.77 4.85
N LEU A 90 8.30 9.27 5.54
CA LEU A 90 7.76 7.92 5.30
C LEU A 90 7.15 7.78 3.90
N ALA A 91 6.54 8.84 3.36
CA ALA A 91 6.02 8.87 1.99
C ALA A 91 7.12 8.77 0.92
N THR A 92 8.40 8.98 1.26
CA THR A 92 9.52 8.67 0.36
C THR A 92 9.76 7.17 0.18
N MET A 93 9.19 6.32 1.01
CA MET A 93 9.32 4.86 1.03
C MET A 93 10.73 4.34 1.38
N ASN A 94 11.68 5.17 1.80
CA ASN A 94 13.04 4.73 2.15
C ASN A 94 13.07 3.71 3.29
N PHE A 95 12.02 3.66 4.11
CA PHE A 95 11.87 2.67 5.17
C PHE A 95 11.73 1.22 4.64
N ILE A 96 11.35 1.05 3.37
CA ILE A 96 11.28 -0.27 2.72
C ILE A 96 12.69 -0.83 2.52
N ASP A 97 13.65 0.00 2.11
CA ASP A 97 15.05 -0.42 1.85
C ASP A 97 15.74 -0.91 3.14
N THR A 98 15.31 -0.39 4.28
CA THR A 98 15.81 -0.78 5.63
C THR A 98 14.92 -1.81 6.32
N SER A 99 13.90 -2.34 5.64
CA SER A 99 12.91 -3.27 6.19
C SER A 99 12.31 -2.79 7.51
N THR A 100 12.15 -1.47 7.66
CA THR A 100 11.60 -0.85 8.88
C THR A 100 10.08 -0.98 8.90
N ASN A 101 9.53 -1.38 10.03
CA ASN A 101 8.09 -1.45 10.25
C ASN A 101 7.51 -0.09 10.63
N ILE A 102 6.21 0.10 10.42
CA ILE A 102 5.49 1.29 10.86
C ILE A 102 4.34 0.85 11.77
N ILE A 103 4.24 1.49 12.92
CA ILE A 103 3.14 1.27 13.86
C ILE A 103 2.30 2.55 13.90
N ILE A 104 1.03 2.45 13.49
CA ILE A 104 0.08 3.56 13.53
C ILE A 104 -0.94 3.25 14.62
N GLN A 105 -0.85 3.97 15.73
CA GLN A 105 -1.73 3.81 16.88
C GLN A 105 -2.57 5.05 17.16
N GLY A 106 -3.64 4.92 17.95
CA GLY A 106 -4.50 6.03 18.37
C GLY A 106 -5.97 5.62 18.50
N PHE A 107 -6.83 6.53 18.91
CA PHE A 107 -8.25 6.25 19.16
C PHE A 107 -9.04 5.91 17.91
N THR A 108 -10.20 5.27 18.10
CA THR A 108 -11.17 5.02 17.02
C THR A 108 -11.59 6.35 16.38
N GLY A 109 -11.62 6.38 15.05
CA GLY A 109 -11.97 7.61 14.31
C GLY A 109 -10.80 8.56 14.04
N SER A 110 -9.60 8.36 14.63
CA SER A 110 -8.45 9.28 14.46
C SER A 110 -7.80 9.24 13.06
N GLY A 111 -8.35 8.47 12.11
CA GLY A 111 -7.87 8.44 10.72
C GLY A 111 -6.66 7.53 10.47
N LYS A 112 -6.35 6.58 11.36
CA LYS A 112 -5.24 5.62 11.20
C LYS A 112 -5.28 4.85 9.88
N THR A 113 -6.43 4.24 9.58
CA THR A 113 -6.66 3.50 8.33
C THR A 113 -6.50 4.40 7.11
N TYR A 114 -6.94 5.66 7.18
CA TYR A 114 -6.71 6.62 6.09
C TYR A 114 -5.22 6.87 5.86
N LEU A 115 -4.48 7.12 6.94
CA LEU A 115 -3.04 7.36 6.88
C LEU A 115 -2.28 6.14 6.33
N SER A 116 -2.62 4.92 6.77
CA SER A 116 -2.03 3.70 6.22
C SER A 116 -2.33 3.53 4.73
N CYS A 117 -3.55 3.87 4.27
CA CYS A 117 -3.91 3.86 2.85
C CYS A 117 -3.12 4.90 2.04
N VAL A 118 -2.85 6.09 2.61
CA VAL A 118 -1.98 7.09 1.97
C VAL A 118 -0.58 6.52 1.74
N LEU A 119 0.07 5.98 2.78
CA LEU A 119 1.41 5.40 2.68
C LEU A 119 1.43 4.20 1.71
N ALA A 120 0.45 3.32 1.79
CA ALA A 120 0.33 2.18 0.89
C ALA A 120 0.13 2.59 -0.58
N LYS A 121 -0.61 3.68 -0.84
CA LYS A 121 -0.78 4.24 -2.18
C LYS A 121 0.51 4.87 -2.71
N GLU A 122 1.25 5.59 -1.87
CA GLU A 122 2.57 6.12 -2.26
C GLU A 122 3.55 4.98 -2.59
N ALA A 123 3.51 3.86 -1.84
CA ALA A 123 4.26 2.65 -2.19
C ALA A 123 3.87 2.10 -3.57
N CYS A 124 2.56 2.01 -3.87
CA CYS A 124 2.07 1.57 -5.18
C CYS A 124 2.57 2.47 -6.32
N LYS A 125 2.62 3.80 -6.12
CA LYS A 125 3.16 4.76 -7.11
C LYS A 125 4.63 4.53 -7.42
N LYS A 126 5.39 4.01 -6.46
CA LYS A 126 6.81 3.62 -6.61
C LYS A 126 7.01 2.17 -7.03
N ASP A 127 5.96 1.52 -7.54
CA ASP A 127 5.98 0.13 -8.00
C ASP A 127 6.28 -0.91 -6.91
N ILE A 128 6.16 -0.57 -5.64
CA ILE A 128 6.33 -1.46 -4.49
C ILE A 128 5.12 -2.41 -4.40
N ARG A 129 5.38 -3.72 -4.27
CA ARG A 129 4.32 -4.74 -4.14
C ARG A 129 3.69 -4.63 -2.77
N THR A 130 2.50 -4.01 -2.74
CA THR A 130 1.77 -3.69 -1.51
C THR A 130 0.50 -4.51 -1.39
N PHE A 131 0.16 -4.94 -0.18
CA PHE A 131 -1.10 -5.59 0.12
C PHE A 131 -1.65 -5.14 1.47
N THR A 132 -2.96 -4.88 1.51
CA THR A 132 -3.66 -4.46 2.74
C THR A 132 -4.69 -5.50 3.12
N ILE A 133 -4.72 -5.85 4.40
CA ILE A 133 -5.69 -6.78 4.96
C ILE A 133 -6.00 -6.40 6.42
N ARG A 134 -7.22 -6.59 6.86
CA ARG A 134 -7.55 -6.48 8.29
C ARG A 134 -7.16 -7.78 9.00
N LEU A 135 -6.67 -7.69 10.23
CA LEU A 135 -6.25 -8.88 10.98
C LEU A 135 -7.37 -9.93 11.08
N PRO A 136 -8.63 -9.60 11.40
CA PRO A 136 -9.71 -10.59 11.43
C PRO A 136 -9.92 -11.29 10.07
N GLU A 137 -9.81 -10.54 8.98
CA GLU A 137 -9.93 -11.10 7.62
C GLU A 137 -8.73 -11.99 7.26
N LEU A 138 -7.53 -11.65 7.72
CA LEU A 138 -6.33 -12.45 7.54
C LEU A 138 -6.49 -13.80 8.23
N ILE A 139 -6.94 -13.82 9.49
CA ILE A 139 -7.17 -15.03 10.27
C ILE A 139 -8.25 -15.90 9.63
N GLN A 140 -9.36 -15.29 9.19
CA GLN A 140 -10.40 -16.03 8.49
C GLN A 140 -9.88 -16.70 7.21
N LYS A 141 -9.17 -15.95 6.37
CA LYS A 141 -8.56 -16.50 5.14
C LYS A 141 -7.54 -17.58 5.42
N ARG A 142 -6.74 -17.42 6.47
CA ARG A 142 -5.83 -18.48 6.91
C ARG A 142 -6.60 -19.77 7.21
N SER A 143 -7.68 -19.67 7.98
CA SER A 143 -8.53 -20.84 8.32
C SER A 143 -9.09 -21.50 7.07
N ASP A 144 -9.59 -20.72 6.10
CA ASP A 144 -10.10 -21.23 4.83
C ASP A 144 -9.00 -21.95 4.02
N GLU A 145 -7.81 -21.36 3.95
CA GLU A 145 -6.68 -21.95 3.23
C GLU A 145 -6.10 -23.19 3.95
N LYS A 146 -6.20 -23.25 5.29
CA LYS A 146 -5.82 -24.42 6.09
C LYS A 146 -6.73 -25.61 5.78
N ILE A 147 -8.04 -25.41 5.71
CA ILE A 147 -9.02 -26.43 5.30
C ILE A 147 -8.69 -26.97 3.89
N LEU A 148 -8.22 -26.12 2.99
CA LEU A 148 -7.84 -26.46 1.63
C LEU A 148 -6.40 -27.00 1.49
N HIS A 149 -5.69 -27.24 2.60
CA HIS A 149 -4.27 -27.65 2.63
C HIS A 149 -3.34 -26.70 1.87
N ARG A 150 -3.65 -25.38 1.84
CA ARG A 150 -2.89 -24.34 1.14
C ARG A 150 -2.32 -23.25 2.05
N GLU A 151 -2.32 -23.47 3.37
CA GLU A 151 -1.86 -22.51 4.37
C GLU A 151 -0.44 -22.01 4.08
N ASN A 152 0.50 -22.91 3.78
CA ASN A 152 1.88 -22.55 3.44
C ASN A 152 1.98 -21.70 2.17
N LYS A 153 1.13 -21.94 1.17
CA LYS A 153 1.07 -21.13 -0.04
C LYS A 153 0.57 -19.71 0.28
N PHE A 154 -0.40 -19.61 1.17
CA PHE A 154 -0.93 -18.33 1.62
C PHE A 154 0.10 -17.56 2.44
N LEU A 155 0.78 -18.22 3.37
CA LEU A 155 1.88 -17.67 4.16
C LEU A 155 2.98 -17.10 3.27
N ASN A 156 3.49 -17.90 2.33
CA ASN A 156 4.52 -17.49 1.37
C ASN A 156 4.06 -16.29 0.52
N LYS A 157 2.80 -16.25 0.12
CA LYS A 157 2.22 -15.13 -0.63
C LYS A 157 2.23 -13.84 0.19
N LEU A 158 1.85 -13.91 1.47
CA LEU A 158 1.88 -12.74 2.37
C LEU A 158 3.33 -12.28 2.64
N ALA A 159 4.23 -13.23 2.84
CA ALA A 159 5.65 -12.95 3.06
C ALA A 159 6.33 -12.28 1.85
N ALA A 160 5.85 -12.55 0.63
CA ALA A 160 6.44 -12.04 -0.60
C ALA A 160 6.08 -10.57 -0.93
N PHE A 161 5.16 -9.94 -0.22
CA PHE A 161 4.87 -8.51 -0.41
C PHE A 161 5.98 -7.65 0.20
N ASP A 162 6.46 -6.66 -0.54
CA ASP A 162 7.47 -5.72 -0.06
C ASP A 162 6.91 -4.84 1.06
N LEU A 163 5.62 -4.49 0.97
CA LEU A 163 4.86 -3.79 2.01
C LEU A 163 3.56 -4.53 2.32
N LEU A 164 3.40 -4.98 3.56
CA LEU A 164 2.15 -5.54 4.08
C LEU A 164 1.51 -4.55 5.05
N VAL A 165 0.23 -4.23 4.87
CA VAL A 165 -0.53 -3.40 5.81
C VAL A 165 -1.53 -4.29 6.52
N ILE A 166 -1.42 -4.39 7.85
CA ILE A 166 -2.36 -5.13 8.69
C ILE A 166 -3.16 -4.11 9.50
N ASP A 167 -4.41 -3.90 9.12
CA ASP A 167 -5.35 -3.03 9.83
C ASP A 167 -6.10 -3.79 10.92
N GLU A 168 -6.66 -3.06 11.88
CA GLU A 168 -7.37 -3.62 13.04
C GLU A 168 -6.48 -4.58 13.87
N TRP A 169 -5.20 -4.23 14.00
CA TRP A 169 -4.20 -5.02 14.69
C TRP A 169 -4.59 -5.30 16.13
N LEU A 170 -4.65 -6.59 16.50
CA LEU A 170 -4.97 -7.12 17.83
C LEU A 170 -6.30 -6.61 18.42
N ILE A 171 -7.28 -6.26 17.59
CA ILE A 171 -8.59 -5.79 18.06
C ILE A 171 -9.38 -6.89 18.77
N PHE A 172 -9.19 -8.15 18.37
CA PHE A 172 -9.78 -9.35 18.98
C PHE A 172 -8.68 -10.25 19.55
N SER A 173 -9.04 -11.15 20.46
CA SER A 173 -8.16 -12.21 20.94
C SER A 173 -7.88 -13.21 19.81
N LEU A 174 -6.67 -13.73 19.81
CA LEU A 174 -6.19 -14.74 18.86
C LEU A 174 -6.08 -16.10 19.54
N SER A 175 -6.27 -17.17 18.79
CA SER A 175 -5.93 -18.52 19.25
C SER A 175 -4.41 -18.76 19.20
N ASP A 176 -3.93 -19.75 19.95
CA ASP A 176 -2.50 -20.13 19.92
C ASP A 176 -2.02 -20.50 18.50
N ASP A 177 -2.90 -21.12 17.74
CA ASP A 177 -2.64 -21.51 16.35
C ASP A 177 -2.52 -20.27 15.43
N ASP A 178 -3.31 -19.21 15.68
CA ASP A 178 -3.18 -17.93 14.97
C ASP A 178 -1.91 -17.19 15.34
N ILE A 179 -1.54 -17.22 16.60
CA ILE A 179 -0.29 -16.62 17.10
C ILE A 179 0.91 -17.30 16.46
N LYS A 180 0.91 -18.63 16.36
CA LYS A 180 1.95 -19.39 15.67
C LYS A 180 2.07 -19.01 14.20
N PHE A 181 0.96 -18.87 13.50
CA PHE A 181 0.96 -18.42 12.09
C PHE A 181 1.53 -17.02 11.94
N LEU A 182 1.17 -16.09 12.83
CA LEU A 182 1.72 -14.73 12.82
C LEU A 182 3.21 -14.73 13.13
N TYR A 183 3.66 -15.57 14.06
CA TYR A 183 5.08 -15.75 14.35
C TYR A 183 5.85 -16.18 13.08
N GLU A 184 5.37 -17.21 12.38
CA GLU A 184 5.98 -17.69 11.13
C GLU A 184 5.98 -16.59 10.03
N LEU A 185 4.89 -15.84 9.90
CA LEU A 185 4.79 -14.74 8.95
C LEU A 185 5.84 -13.66 9.22
N PHE A 186 5.97 -13.21 10.46
CA PHE A 186 6.91 -12.15 10.81
C PHE A 186 8.35 -12.63 10.83
N GLU A 187 8.61 -13.90 11.13
CA GLU A 187 9.92 -14.53 10.96
C GLU A 187 10.38 -14.45 9.50
N MET A 188 9.50 -14.80 8.55
CA MET A 188 9.83 -14.74 7.13
C MET A 188 10.04 -13.31 6.61
N ARG A 189 9.42 -12.31 7.24
CA ARG A 189 9.48 -10.90 6.82
C ARG A 189 10.60 -10.12 7.52
N TYR A 190 11.08 -10.60 8.66
CA TYR A 190 12.11 -9.91 9.46
C TYR A 190 13.37 -9.65 8.64
N GLY A 191 13.83 -8.39 8.62
CA GLY A 191 15.01 -7.94 7.86
C GLY A 191 14.87 -8.02 6.32
N ARG A 192 13.67 -8.31 5.79
CA ARG A 192 13.45 -8.50 4.33
C ARG A 192 12.36 -7.63 3.75
N ALA A 193 11.35 -7.30 4.53
CA ALA A 193 10.18 -6.56 4.06
C ALA A 193 9.53 -5.79 5.20
N SER A 194 8.87 -4.68 4.88
CA SER A 194 8.24 -3.82 5.86
C SER A 194 6.77 -4.16 6.08
N THR A 195 6.30 -3.97 7.31
CA THR A 195 4.87 -4.12 7.65
C THR A 195 4.36 -2.85 8.33
N ILE A 196 3.18 -2.38 7.94
CA ILE A 196 2.45 -1.32 8.63
C ILE A 196 1.39 -1.97 9.52
N PHE A 197 1.49 -1.78 10.82
CA PHE A 197 0.51 -2.22 11.80
C PHE A 197 -0.39 -1.05 12.18
N VAL A 198 -1.70 -1.23 12.04
CA VAL A 198 -2.69 -0.19 12.35
C VAL A 198 -3.58 -0.71 13.46
N GLY A 199 -3.50 -0.11 14.65
CA GLY A 199 -4.21 -0.58 15.81
C GLY A 199 -4.71 0.52 16.74
N GLN A 200 -5.57 0.15 17.67
CA GLN A 200 -6.07 1.06 18.72
C GLN A 200 -5.23 0.95 19.99
N TYR A 201 -4.61 -0.19 20.19
CA TYR A 201 -3.85 -0.48 21.40
C TYR A 201 -2.41 -0.03 21.26
N PRO A 202 -1.85 0.62 22.28
CA PRO A 202 -0.43 0.96 22.31
C PRO A 202 0.43 -0.29 22.40
N VAL A 203 1.66 -0.20 21.92
CA VAL A 203 2.61 -1.33 21.84
C VAL A 203 2.78 -2.06 23.19
N LYS A 204 2.74 -1.33 24.30
CA LYS A 204 2.86 -1.90 25.65
C LYS A 204 1.79 -2.96 25.98
N ASP A 205 0.63 -2.89 25.34
CA ASP A 205 -0.48 -3.82 25.57
C ASP A 205 -0.44 -5.04 24.62
N TRP A 206 0.45 -5.03 23.62
CA TRP A 206 0.46 -6.07 22.61
C TRP A 206 0.90 -7.43 23.15
N HIS A 207 1.82 -7.46 24.12
CA HIS A 207 2.29 -8.69 24.74
C HIS A 207 1.13 -9.50 25.35
N SER A 208 0.30 -8.85 26.17
CA SER A 208 -0.88 -9.51 26.76
C SER A 208 -1.93 -9.92 25.73
N ARG A 209 -2.09 -9.11 24.67
CA ARG A 209 -3.05 -9.39 23.59
C ARG A 209 -2.61 -10.52 22.66
N LEU A 210 -1.31 -10.80 22.60
CA LEU A 210 -0.70 -11.95 21.92
C LEU A 210 -0.65 -13.20 22.83
N GLY A 211 -1.36 -13.21 23.96
CA GLY A 211 -1.40 -14.36 24.87
C GLY A 211 -0.21 -14.46 25.82
N GLY A 212 0.76 -13.55 25.77
CA GLY A 212 1.94 -13.55 26.62
C GLY A 212 2.96 -14.66 26.27
N GLY A 213 4.02 -14.77 27.09
CA GLY A 213 5.04 -15.80 26.95
C GLY A 213 6.00 -15.61 25.76
N ALA A 214 6.85 -16.62 25.53
CA ALA A 214 7.98 -16.56 24.60
C ALA A 214 7.56 -16.29 23.13
N HIS A 215 6.39 -16.73 22.71
CA HIS A 215 5.90 -16.45 21.34
C HIS A 215 5.54 -14.97 21.18
N ALA A 216 4.87 -14.37 22.17
CA ALA A 216 4.56 -12.95 22.17
C ALA A 216 5.85 -12.11 22.20
N ASP A 217 6.81 -12.45 23.05
CA ASP A 217 8.12 -11.78 23.09
C ASP A 217 8.82 -11.83 21.73
N SER A 218 8.85 -13.00 21.11
CA SER A 218 9.50 -13.21 19.82
C SER A 218 8.83 -12.43 18.69
N ILE A 219 7.50 -12.35 18.67
CA ILE A 219 6.74 -11.54 17.68
C ILE A 219 7.05 -10.06 17.89
N LEU A 220 7.01 -9.60 19.14
CA LEU A 220 7.25 -8.19 19.47
C LEU A 220 8.68 -7.75 19.14
N ASP A 221 9.66 -8.59 19.41
CA ASP A 221 11.06 -8.32 19.06
C ASP A 221 11.19 -8.02 17.55
N ARG A 222 10.58 -8.86 16.70
CA ARG A 222 10.63 -8.71 15.24
C ARG A 222 9.86 -7.51 14.70
N ILE A 223 8.78 -7.12 15.38
CA ILE A 223 7.95 -6.01 14.93
C ILE A 223 8.50 -4.68 15.43
N VAL A 224 8.82 -4.59 16.72
CA VAL A 224 9.04 -3.32 17.43
C VAL A 224 10.48 -2.85 17.33
N HIS A 225 11.45 -3.77 17.37
CA HIS A 225 12.87 -3.42 17.42
C HIS A 225 13.30 -2.53 16.24
N ASN A 226 12.78 -2.78 15.04
CA ASN A 226 13.02 -1.95 13.86
C ASN A 226 11.70 -1.32 13.39
N SER A 227 11.15 -0.41 14.18
CA SER A 227 9.88 0.24 13.85
C SER A 227 9.88 1.74 14.13
N VAL A 228 9.03 2.45 13.35
CA VAL A 228 8.67 3.86 13.59
C VAL A 228 7.22 3.90 14.04
N THR A 229 6.97 4.49 15.21
CA THR A 229 5.62 4.62 15.75
C THR A 229 5.04 6.00 15.44
N ILE A 230 3.81 6.01 14.93
CA ILE A 230 3.00 7.20 14.67
C ILE A 230 1.81 7.15 15.60
N ASP A 231 1.69 8.15 16.47
CA ASP A 231 0.47 8.38 17.22
C ASP A 231 -0.45 9.29 16.41
N SER A 232 -1.63 8.78 16.02
CA SER A 232 -2.60 9.55 15.25
C SER A 232 -3.52 10.42 16.12
N GLY A 233 -3.20 10.52 17.43
CA GLY A 233 -3.94 11.32 18.38
C GLY A 233 -5.33 10.78 18.73
N ASN A 234 -6.09 11.62 19.40
CA ASN A 234 -7.44 11.32 19.91
C ASN A 234 -8.55 12.13 19.23
N THR A 235 -8.23 12.92 18.21
CA THR A 235 -9.22 13.68 17.44
C THR A 235 -10.06 12.76 16.57
N ASN A 236 -11.40 12.81 16.72
CA ASN A 236 -12.31 12.04 15.90
C ASN A 236 -12.53 12.71 14.54
N MET A 237 -11.84 12.25 13.52
CA MET A 237 -11.91 12.79 12.16
C MET A 237 -13.27 12.58 11.49
N ARG A 238 -14.06 11.58 11.91
CA ARG A 238 -15.41 11.34 11.36
C ARG A 238 -16.34 12.45 11.76
N GLU A 239 -16.33 12.84 13.03
CA GLU A 239 -17.13 13.97 13.55
C GLU A 239 -16.72 15.29 12.91
N LEU A 240 -15.42 15.53 12.72
CA LEU A 240 -14.92 16.74 12.05
C LEU A 240 -15.36 16.82 10.59
N ILE A 241 -15.37 15.71 9.86
CA ILE A 241 -15.80 15.68 8.47
C ILE A 241 -17.32 15.91 8.38
N ASP A 242 -18.09 15.27 9.24
CA ASP A 242 -19.55 15.44 9.27
C ASP A 242 -19.93 16.88 9.66
N SER A 243 -19.25 17.49 10.63
CA SER A 243 -19.49 18.89 11.00
C SER A 243 -19.16 19.91 9.91
N LYS A 244 -18.23 19.58 8.99
CA LYS A 244 -17.90 20.41 7.80
C LYS A 244 -18.90 20.28 6.66
N LYS A 245 -19.70 19.20 6.60
CA LYS A 245 -20.74 19.01 5.58
C LYS A 245 -22.01 19.81 5.85
N TYR A 246 -22.23 20.25 7.08
CA TYR A 246 -23.41 20.97 7.51
C TYR A 246 -23.15 22.48 7.75
N LYS A 247 -21.99 22.97 7.38
CA LYS A 247 -21.64 24.38 7.30
C LYS A 247 -21.53 24.83 5.85
#